data_8b0909dfac146605576976019543615e
#
_entry.id   8b0909dfac146605576976019543615e
#
_cell.length_a   1.000
_cell.length_b   1.000
_cell.length_c   1.000
_cell.angle_alpha   90.00
_cell.angle_beta   90.00
_cell.angle_gamma   90.00
#
_symmetry.space_group_name_H-M   'P 1'
#
loop_
_entity.id
_entity.type
_entity.pdbx_description
1 polymer ?
#
loop_
_entity_poly.entity_id
_entity_poly.type
_entity_poly.pdbx_seq_one_letter_code
_entity_poly.pdbx_strand_id
1 'polypeptide(L)'
;SSGEQVVTSYRNTKNYGDNWITAGYGLYFIRESEYLNRPRDFLHTSCAVSGTGFLFSQDILDEVGGWEYFLLTEDLEFTADLVCRGKRIAYCPDAVIYDEQPTSFVQSLNQRSRWVKGYLQVVAKRGGGLVKSMLADGRFAAFDMLMCTIPAVVITVLSLLVNVAMFIVGMVTARDQMNIFFTSVTLAAVN
;
A
#
# COMPACT_ATOMS: atom_id res chain seq x y z
N SER A 1 10.85 25.90 -3.26
CA SER A 1 9.47 25.34 -3.30
C SER A 1 9.20 24.93 -4.74
N SER A 2 8.93 23.67 -4.95
CA SER A 2 8.69 23.06 -6.28
C SER A 2 7.32 23.41 -6.89
N GLY A 3 6.50 24.19 -6.22
CA GLY A 3 5.11 24.48 -6.62
C GLY A 3 4.15 23.31 -6.40
N GLU A 4 4.59 22.24 -5.75
CA GLU A 4 3.76 21.09 -5.44
C GLU A 4 2.74 21.41 -4.33
N GLN A 5 1.50 20.98 -4.51
CA GLN A 5 0.42 21.26 -3.58
C GLN A 5 0.36 20.27 -2.42
N VAL A 6 0.86 19.04 -2.61
CA VAL A 6 0.92 17.99 -1.58
C VAL A 6 2.28 17.31 -1.63
N VAL A 7 2.90 17.15 -0.47
CA VAL A 7 4.24 16.57 -0.35
C VAL A 7 4.27 15.60 0.84
N THR A 8 4.77 14.40 0.66
CA THR A 8 5.06 13.46 1.73
C THR A 8 6.56 13.42 2.04
N SER A 9 6.91 12.99 3.25
CA SER A 9 8.28 12.96 3.76
C SER A 9 8.87 11.55 3.78
N TYR A 10 10.18 11.47 4.08
CA TYR A 10 10.84 10.22 4.44
C TYR A 10 10.43 9.82 5.86
N ARG A 11 9.77 8.68 6.00
CA ARG A 11 9.43 8.12 7.31
C ARG A 11 10.48 7.10 7.74
N ASN A 12 11.03 7.27 8.92
CA ASN A 12 12.02 6.39 9.53
C ASN A 12 11.53 5.89 10.88
N THR A 13 12.08 4.78 11.36
CA THR A 13 11.76 4.21 12.67
C THR A 13 12.80 4.65 13.70
N LYS A 14 12.36 5.33 14.75
CA LYS A 14 13.24 5.85 15.82
C LYS A 14 13.88 4.72 16.63
N ASN A 15 13.09 3.69 16.94
CA ASN A 15 13.44 2.58 17.81
C ASN A 15 13.71 1.27 17.06
N TYR A 16 14.25 1.33 15.84
CA TYR A 16 14.48 0.14 14.99
C TYR A 16 15.42 -0.90 15.62
N GLY A 17 16.27 -0.50 16.58
CA GLY A 17 17.24 -1.37 17.25
C GLY A 17 16.72 -2.10 18.49
N ASP A 18 15.48 -1.83 18.95
CA ASP A 18 14.99 -2.38 20.21
C ASP A 18 14.74 -3.90 20.14
N ASN A 19 14.16 -4.37 19.03
CA ASN A 19 13.93 -5.79 18.80
C ASN A 19 13.59 -6.09 17.33
N TRP A 20 13.36 -7.37 17.00
CA TRP A 20 13.05 -7.81 15.63
C TRP A 20 11.74 -7.23 15.06
N ILE A 21 10.77 -6.89 15.92
CA ILE A 21 9.49 -6.28 15.48
C ILE A 21 9.73 -4.86 15.00
N THR A 22 10.43 -4.05 15.81
CA THR A 22 10.76 -2.67 15.45
C THR A 22 11.73 -2.60 14.27
N ALA A 23 12.67 -3.55 14.17
CA ALA A 23 13.52 -3.70 12.99
C ALA A 23 12.71 -4.01 11.72
N GLY A 24 11.70 -4.87 11.84
CA GLY A 24 10.76 -5.17 10.75
C GLY A 24 9.96 -3.94 10.28
N TYR A 25 9.53 -3.07 11.20
CA TYR A 25 8.94 -1.78 10.85
C TYR A 25 9.94 -0.83 10.19
N GLY A 26 11.20 -0.80 10.67
CA GLY A 26 12.26 -0.03 10.03
C GLY A 26 12.45 -0.40 8.57
N LEU A 27 12.56 -1.69 8.27
CA LEU A 27 12.66 -2.19 6.90
C LEU A 27 11.41 -1.87 6.07
N TYR A 28 10.22 -1.96 6.66
CA TYR A 28 8.96 -1.61 5.99
C TYR A 28 8.95 -0.14 5.55
N PHE A 29 9.29 0.81 6.44
CA PHE A 29 9.28 2.23 6.11
C PHE A 29 10.43 2.67 5.20
N ILE A 30 11.61 2.03 5.30
CA ILE A 30 12.69 2.22 4.33
C ILE A 30 12.22 1.77 2.93
N ARG A 31 11.58 0.59 2.82
CA ARG A 31 11.02 0.11 1.56
C ARG A 31 10.00 1.11 1.00
N GLU A 32 9.09 1.62 1.83
CA GLU A 32 8.06 2.57 1.42
C GLU A 32 8.67 3.88 0.92
N SER A 33 9.62 4.43 1.64
CA SER A 33 10.26 5.70 1.31
C SER A 33 11.20 5.59 0.12
N GLU A 34 12.16 4.65 0.14
CA GLU A 34 13.25 4.55 -0.85
C GLU A 34 12.85 3.79 -2.12
N TYR A 35 12.02 2.75 -1.98
CA TYR A 35 11.74 1.85 -3.10
C TYR A 35 10.34 2.01 -3.67
N LEU A 36 9.47 2.78 -3.03
CA LEU A 36 8.15 3.10 -3.57
C LEU A 36 8.00 4.60 -3.81
N ASN A 37 8.10 5.46 -2.80
CA ASN A 37 7.84 6.90 -2.97
C ASN A 37 8.94 7.60 -3.78
N ARG A 38 10.22 7.30 -3.56
CA ARG A 38 11.31 7.88 -4.36
C ARG A 38 11.21 7.56 -5.86
N PRO A 39 11.00 6.30 -6.31
CA PRO A 39 10.76 5.99 -7.72
C PRO A 39 9.49 6.63 -8.29
N ARG A 40 8.40 6.70 -7.52
CA ARG A 40 7.17 7.36 -7.93
C ARG A 40 7.40 8.84 -8.22
N ASP A 41 8.12 9.51 -7.33
CA ASP A 41 8.46 10.92 -7.50
C ASP A 41 9.36 11.14 -8.72
N PHE A 42 10.38 10.30 -8.89
CA PHE A 42 11.28 10.34 -10.06
C PHE A 42 10.54 10.12 -11.38
N LEU A 43 9.56 9.22 -11.40
CA LEU A 43 8.72 8.93 -12.56
C LEU A 43 7.56 9.93 -12.74
N HIS A 44 7.48 10.97 -11.90
CA HIS A 44 6.39 11.95 -11.89
C HIS A 44 4.98 11.33 -11.75
N THR A 45 4.89 10.15 -11.12
CA THR A 45 3.61 9.57 -10.67
C THR A 45 3.23 10.12 -9.29
N SER A 46 2.21 9.59 -8.63
CA SER A 46 1.80 10.05 -7.31
C SER A 46 2.38 9.16 -6.21
N CYS A 47 2.99 9.77 -5.20
CA CYS A 47 3.40 9.09 -3.98
C CYS A 47 2.19 8.75 -3.09
N ALA A 48 2.38 7.89 -2.10
CA ALA A 48 1.42 7.62 -1.04
C ALA A 48 1.81 8.36 0.24
N VAL A 49 0.84 8.95 0.92
CA VAL A 49 1.00 9.47 2.27
C VAL A 49 1.02 8.30 3.26
N SER A 50 1.84 8.39 4.30
CA SER A 50 2.08 7.30 5.26
C SER A 50 1.81 7.76 6.71
N GLY A 51 0.61 8.25 6.98
CA GLY A 51 0.09 8.58 8.32
C GLY A 51 0.74 9.77 9.01
N THR A 52 1.97 10.13 8.69
CA THR A 52 2.71 11.23 9.31
C THR A 52 3.65 11.91 8.33
N GLY A 53 4.06 13.15 8.65
CA GLY A 53 5.09 13.84 7.87
C GLY A 53 4.66 14.20 6.45
N PHE A 54 3.46 14.71 6.27
CA PHE A 54 3.02 15.26 4.99
C PHE A 54 2.48 16.68 5.14
N LEU A 55 2.57 17.43 4.07
CA LEU A 55 2.09 18.80 3.96
C LEU A 55 1.15 18.90 2.76
N PHE A 56 0.15 19.72 2.87
CA PHE A 56 -0.73 20.09 1.76
C PHE A 56 -1.08 21.57 1.82
N SER A 57 -1.37 22.16 0.65
CA SER A 57 -1.77 23.55 0.56
C SER A 57 -3.22 23.75 1.01
N GLN A 58 -3.55 24.98 1.40
CA GLN A 58 -4.93 25.36 1.71
C GLN A 58 -5.85 25.13 0.50
N ASP A 59 -5.36 25.36 -0.70
CA ASP A 59 -6.14 25.17 -1.94
C ASP A 59 -6.65 23.73 -2.10
N ILE A 60 -5.83 22.72 -1.71
CA ILE A 60 -6.26 21.31 -1.71
C ILE A 60 -7.41 21.10 -0.71
N LEU A 61 -7.30 21.69 0.47
CA LEU A 61 -8.34 21.56 1.50
C LEU A 61 -9.65 22.21 1.05
N ASP A 62 -9.57 23.37 0.42
CA ASP A 62 -10.74 24.09 -0.10
C ASP A 62 -11.37 23.32 -1.28
N GLU A 63 -10.56 22.74 -2.16
CA GLU A 63 -11.03 21.94 -3.30
C GLU A 63 -11.75 20.64 -2.89
N VAL A 64 -11.30 20.01 -1.80
CA VAL A 64 -11.95 18.80 -1.27
C VAL A 64 -13.12 19.09 -0.33
N GLY A 65 -13.34 20.35 0.02
CA GLY A 65 -14.44 20.78 0.89
C GLY A 65 -14.15 20.67 2.39
N GLY A 66 -12.88 20.64 2.77
CA GLY A 66 -12.42 20.44 4.14
C GLY A 66 -11.85 19.03 4.36
N TRP A 67 -11.46 18.71 5.59
CA TRP A 67 -10.96 17.38 5.92
C TRP A 67 -12.13 16.40 6.15
N GLU A 68 -12.41 15.55 5.16
CA GLU A 68 -13.51 14.56 5.20
C GLU A 68 -13.02 13.10 5.20
N TYR A 69 -11.78 12.86 5.64
CA TYR A 69 -11.14 11.55 5.66
C TYR A 69 -11.16 10.98 7.07
N PHE A 70 -12.05 10.02 7.34
CA PHE A 70 -12.32 9.47 8.68
C PHE A 70 -12.23 7.94 8.74
N LEU A 71 -11.70 7.29 7.69
CA LEU A 71 -11.46 5.85 7.72
C LEU A 71 -10.29 5.51 8.66
N LEU A 72 -10.12 4.23 8.97
CA LEU A 72 -9.03 3.75 9.84
C LEU A 72 -7.62 4.03 9.28
N THR A 73 -7.52 4.30 7.99
CA THR A 73 -6.32 4.73 7.26
C THR A 73 -6.70 5.97 6.45
N GLU A 74 -6.87 7.08 7.17
CA GLU A 74 -7.27 8.37 6.60
C GLU A 74 -6.26 8.91 5.61
N ASP A 75 -4.98 8.63 5.84
CA ASP A 75 -3.85 8.95 4.99
C ASP A 75 -3.96 8.31 3.61
N LEU A 76 -4.29 7.02 3.59
CA LEU A 76 -4.49 6.28 2.35
C LEU A 76 -5.80 6.67 1.66
N GLU A 77 -6.86 6.98 2.43
CA GLU A 77 -8.10 7.52 1.87
C GLU A 77 -7.87 8.85 1.17
N PHE A 78 -7.15 9.78 1.81
CA PHE A 78 -6.73 11.06 1.25
C PHE A 78 -5.90 10.86 -0.03
N THR A 79 -4.90 9.99 0.03
CA THR A 79 -4.08 9.63 -1.14
C THR A 79 -4.92 9.13 -2.31
N ALA A 80 -5.82 8.17 -2.07
CA ALA A 80 -6.67 7.59 -3.10
C ALA A 80 -7.62 8.62 -3.73
N ASP A 81 -8.19 9.52 -2.92
CA ASP A 81 -9.07 10.60 -3.41
C ASP A 81 -8.32 11.57 -4.30
N LEU A 82 -7.14 12.03 -3.88
CA LEU A 82 -6.31 12.93 -4.68
C LEU A 82 -5.90 12.31 -6.02
N VAL A 83 -5.51 11.03 -6.01
CA VAL A 83 -5.18 10.32 -7.24
C VAL A 83 -6.38 10.20 -8.16
N CYS A 84 -7.59 9.92 -7.63
CA CYS A 84 -8.82 9.93 -8.41
C CYS A 84 -9.10 11.29 -9.06
N ARG A 85 -8.78 12.38 -8.38
CA ARG A 85 -8.90 13.77 -8.89
C ARG A 85 -7.77 14.16 -9.84
N GLY A 86 -6.77 13.29 -10.04
CA GLY A 86 -5.60 13.58 -10.88
C GLY A 86 -4.57 14.51 -10.24
N LYS A 87 -4.62 14.65 -8.92
CA LYS A 87 -3.62 15.40 -8.17
C LYS A 87 -2.40 14.52 -7.91
N ARG A 88 -1.24 15.15 -7.94
CA ARG A 88 0.03 14.48 -7.62
C ARG A 88 0.42 14.76 -6.19
N ILE A 89 0.92 13.74 -5.52
CA ILE A 89 1.61 13.84 -4.23
C ILE A 89 3.10 13.67 -4.52
N ALA A 90 3.90 14.68 -4.23
CA ALA A 90 5.34 14.66 -4.39
C ALA A 90 6.03 14.05 -3.15
N TYR A 91 7.32 13.76 -3.27
CA TYR A 91 8.13 13.21 -2.19
C TYR A 91 9.32 14.12 -1.87
N CYS A 92 9.55 14.38 -0.58
CA CYS A 92 10.72 15.14 -0.10
C CYS A 92 11.63 14.21 0.73
N PRO A 93 12.71 13.67 0.16
CA PRO A 93 13.61 12.75 0.87
C PRO A 93 14.38 13.43 2.01
N ASP A 94 14.61 14.73 1.95
CA ASP A 94 15.35 15.50 2.94
C ASP A 94 14.50 15.84 4.18
N ALA A 95 13.18 15.74 4.09
CA ALA A 95 12.27 15.89 5.22
C ALA A 95 12.11 14.54 5.93
N VAL A 96 12.96 14.26 6.92
CA VAL A 96 12.97 12.98 7.63
C VAL A 96 12.14 13.07 8.91
N ILE A 97 11.18 12.16 9.05
CA ILE A 97 10.38 11.98 10.26
C ILE A 97 10.78 10.69 10.96
N TYR A 98 11.05 10.78 12.26
CA TYR A 98 11.34 9.64 13.11
C TYR A 98 10.14 9.31 13.98
N ASP A 99 9.60 8.13 13.81
CA ASP A 99 8.39 7.65 14.46
C ASP A 99 8.67 6.39 15.30
N GLU A 100 8.04 6.28 16.48
CA GLU A 100 8.18 5.11 17.35
C GLU A 100 7.23 4.00 16.92
N GLN A 101 7.76 2.78 16.85
CA GLN A 101 7.01 1.61 16.42
C GLN A 101 6.73 0.67 17.59
N PRO A 102 5.66 -0.16 17.49
CA PRO A 102 5.32 -1.14 18.51
C PRO A 102 6.49 -2.08 18.82
N THR A 103 6.77 -2.27 20.11
CA THR A 103 7.81 -3.18 20.60
C THR A 103 7.28 -4.58 20.92
N SER A 104 5.96 -4.75 21.05
CA SER A 104 5.36 -6.05 21.35
C SER A 104 4.61 -6.64 20.15
N PHE A 105 4.60 -7.97 20.06
CA PHE A 105 3.89 -8.67 19.00
C PHE A 105 2.39 -8.38 18.99
N VAL A 106 1.76 -8.31 20.16
CA VAL A 106 0.32 -8.03 20.27
C VAL A 106 -0.02 -6.62 19.76
N GLN A 107 0.78 -5.62 20.14
CA GLN A 107 0.59 -4.25 19.63
C GLN A 107 0.77 -4.19 18.12
N SER A 108 1.81 -4.85 17.60
CA SER A 108 2.06 -4.95 16.16
C SER A 108 0.89 -5.61 15.42
N LEU A 109 0.38 -6.73 15.94
CA LEU A 109 -0.76 -7.43 15.36
C LEU A 109 -2.02 -6.55 15.33
N ASN A 110 -2.32 -5.85 16.43
CA ASN A 110 -3.46 -4.95 16.52
C ASN A 110 -3.33 -3.78 15.52
N GLN A 111 -2.14 -3.19 15.41
CA GLN A 111 -1.89 -2.11 14.45
C GLN A 111 -2.04 -2.58 13.01
N ARG A 112 -1.43 -3.70 12.63
CA ARG A 112 -1.53 -4.28 11.27
C ARG A 112 -2.96 -4.70 10.94
N SER A 113 -3.69 -5.27 11.90
CA SER A 113 -5.12 -5.61 11.73
C SER A 113 -5.96 -4.35 11.46
N ARG A 114 -5.66 -3.24 12.11
CA ARG A 114 -6.30 -1.93 11.82
C ARG A 114 -5.97 -1.47 10.41
N TRP A 115 -4.71 -1.57 9.97
CA TRP A 115 -4.31 -1.21 8.61
C TRP A 115 -5.04 -2.05 7.55
N VAL A 116 -5.09 -3.37 7.72
CA VAL A 116 -5.81 -4.25 6.78
C VAL A 116 -7.29 -3.86 6.69
N LYS A 117 -7.96 -3.61 7.83
CA LYS A 117 -9.35 -3.13 7.84
C LYS A 117 -9.50 -1.79 7.12
N GLY A 118 -8.59 -0.84 7.39
CA GLY A 118 -8.57 0.46 6.73
C GLY A 118 -8.41 0.35 5.22
N TYR A 119 -7.48 -0.48 4.76
CA TYR A 119 -7.26 -0.71 3.32
C TYR A 119 -8.51 -1.27 2.64
N LEU A 120 -9.20 -2.24 3.26
CA LEU A 120 -10.46 -2.76 2.73
C LEU A 120 -11.56 -1.69 2.67
N GLN A 121 -11.62 -0.81 3.66
CA GLN A 121 -12.54 0.33 3.66
C GLN A 121 -12.23 1.32 2.54
N VAL A 122 -10.95 1.63 2.30
CA VAL A 122 -10.52 2.51 1.20
C VAL A 122 -10.85 1.88 -0.15
N VAL A 123 -10.58 0.58 -0.35
CA VAL A 123 -10.97 -0.13 -1.58
C VAL A 123 -12.48 -0.07 -1.79
N ALA A 124 -13.28 -0.31 -0.77
CA ALA A 124 -14.74 -0.26 -0.86
C ALA A 124 -15.25 1.15 -1.21
N LYS A 125 -14.65 2.21 -0.63
CA LYS A 125 -15.09 3.59 -0.82
C LYS A 125 -14.52 4.23 -2.09
N ARG A 126 -13.24 4.03 -2.40
CA ARG A 126 -12.49 4.72 -3.46
C ARG A 126 -12.06 3.82 -4.62
N GLY A 127 -12.12 2.50 -4.46
CA GLY A 127 -11.67 1.54 -5.48
C GLY A 127 -12.35 1.70 -6.83
N GLY A 128 -13.66 1.95 -6.85
CA GLY A 128 -14.38 2.24 -8.10
C GLY A 128 -13.88 3.49 -8.82
N GLY A 129 -13.53 4.55 -8.07
CA GLY A 129 -12.93 5.78 -8.59
C GLY A 129 -11.54 5.54 -9.18
N LEU A 130 -10.71 4.76 -8.48
CA LEU A 130 -9.37 4.38 -8.96
C LEU A 130 -9.45 3.55 -10.25
N VAL A 131 -10.35 2.56 -10.32
CA VAL A 131 -10.56 1.76 -11.53
C VAL A 131 -11.05 2.64 -12.69
N LYS A 132 -11.99 3.55 -12.44
CA LYS A 132 -12.46 4.49 -13.45
C LYS A 132 -11.31 5.38 -13.96
N SER A 133 -10.52 5.97 -13.06
CA SER A 133 -9.39 6.83 -13.40
C SER A 133 -8.30 6.06 -14.17
N MET A 134 -8.06 4.80 -13.81
CA MET A 134 -7.13 3.92 -14.52
C MET A 134 -7.59 3.63 -15.95
N LEU A 135 -8.86 3.25 -16.14
CA LEU A 135 -9.38 2.79 -17.44
C LEU A 135 -9.79 3.95 -18.36
N ALA A 136 -10.44 4.97 -17.82
CA ALA A 136 -10.96 6.09 -18.62
C ALA A 136 -9.88 7.15 -18.90
N ASP A 137 -9.04 7.45 -17.93
CA ASP A 137 -8.03 8.51 -18.03
C ASP A 137 -6.62 7.96 -18.34
N GLY A 138 -6.44 6.63 -18.34
CA GLY A 138 -5.14 5.98 -18.58
C GLY A 138 -4.09 6.29 -17.50
N ARG A 139 -4.50 6.65 -16.29
CA ARG A 139 -3.59 7.10 -15.23
C ARG A 139 -2.89 5.94 -14.53
N PHE A 140 -1.59 5.80 -14.76
CA PHE A 140 -0.77 4.79 -14.08
C PHE A 140 -0.79 4.97 -12.55
N ALA A 141 -0.83 6.21 -12.04
CA ALA A 141 -0.93 6.48 -10.61
C ALA A 141 -2.17 5.84 -9.96
N ALA A 142 -3.31 5.76 -10.67
CA ALA A 142 -4.51 5.12 -10.17
C ALA A 142 -4.36 3.59 -10.11
N PHE A 143 -3.70 2.98 -11.08
CA PHE A 143 -3.35 1.56 -11.05
C PHE A 143 -2.40 1.24 -9.89
N ASP A 144 -1.32 1.99 -9.75
CA ASP A 144 -0.33 1.80 -8.70
C ASP A 144 -0.97 1.97 -7.31
N MET A 145 -1.84 2.97 -7.14
CA MET A 145 -2.53 3.20 -5.88
C MET A 145 -3.56 2.10 -5.58
N LEU A 146 -4.24 1.56 -6.60
CA LEU A 146 -5.12 0.40 -6.43
C LEU A 146 -4.32 -0.82 -5.94
N MET A 147 -3.14 -1.06 -6.51
CA MET A 147 -2.25 -2.16 -6.07
C MET A 147 -1.71 -1.95 -4.66
N CYS A 148 -1.51 -0.71 -4.22
CA CYS A 148 -1.13 -0.39 -2.84
C CYS A 148 -2.26 -0.59 -1.84
N THR A 149 -3.51 -0.36 -2.25
CA THR A 149 -4.68 -0.46 -1.37
C THR A 149 -5.24 -1.87 -1.26
N ILE A 150 -4.97 -2.75 -2.23
CA ILE A 150 -5.32 -4.17 -2.11
C ILE A 150 -4.36 -4.82 -1.12
N PRO A 151 -4.84 -5.26 0.06
CA PRO A 151 -3.96 -5.87 1.05
C PRO A 151 -3.29 -7.12 0.50
N ALA A 152 -2.01 -7.28 0.76
CA ALA A 152 -1.24 -8.48 0.39
C ALA A 152 -1.94 -9.77 0.83
N VAL A 153 -2.63 -9.75 1.98
CA VAL A 153 -3.44 -10.86 2.49
C VAL A 153 -4.52 -11.29 1.49
N VAL A 154 -5.22 -10.35 0.85
CA VAL A 154 -6.28 -10.67 -0.14
C VAL A 154 -5.67 -11.36 -1.36
N ILE A 155 -4.55 -10.83 -1.86
CA ILE A 155 -3.82 -11.43 -2.98
C ILE A 155 -3.30 -12.82 -2.63
N THR A 156 -2.74 -12.99 -1.43
CA THR A 156 -2.23 -14.28 -0.95
C THR A 156 -3.34 -15.31 -0.82
N VAL A 157 -4.49 -14.95 -0.23
CA VAL A 157 -5.64 -15.86 -0.12
C VAL A 157 -6.19 -16.24 -1.50
N LEU A 158 -6.32 -15.28 -2.41
CA LEU A 158 -6.77 -15.54 -3.78
C LEU A 158 -5.79 -16.48 -4.52
N SER A 159 -4.48 -16.21 -4.40
CA SER A 159 -3.44 -17.07 -4.96
C SER A 159 -3.50 -18.49 -4.40
N LEU A 160 -3.69 -18.63 -3.08
CA LEU A 160 -3.85 -19.93 -2.44
C LEU A 160 -5.07 -20.67 -2.98
N LEU A 161 -6.21 -20.02 -3.11
CA LEU A 161 -7.44 -20.62 -3.66
C LEU A 161 -7.23 -21.10 -5.11
N VAL A 162 -6.57 -20.29 -5.94
CA VAL A 162 -6.24 -20.67 -7.32
C VAL A 162 -5.30 -21.88 -7.33
N ASN A 163 -4.26 -21.88 -6.49
CA ASN A 163 -3.32 -23.00 -6.40
C ASN A 163 -4.02 -24.30 -5.95
N VAL A 164 -4.91 -24.22 -4.96
CA VAL A 164 -5.70 -25.37 -4.50
C VAL A 164 -6.62 -25.89 -5.61
N ALA A 165 -7.32 -24.99 -6.32
CA ALA A 165 -8.17 -25.36 -7.43
C ALA A 165 -7.37 -26.03 -8.56
N MET A 166 -6.23 -25.48 -8.94
CA MET A 166 -5.34 -26.06 -9.94
C MET A 166 -4.77 -27.42 -9.51
N PHE A 167 -4.46 -27.59 -8.22
CA PHE A 167 -4.05 -28.88 -7.67
C PHE A 167 -5.14 -29.94 -7.83
N ILE A 168 -6.40 -29.58 -7.45
CA ILE A 168 -7.55 -30.50 -7.57
C ILE A 168 -7.80 -30.88 -9.03
N VAL A 169 -7.80 -29.89 -9.95
CA VAL A 169 -7.96 -30.13 -11.39
C VAL A 169 -6.82 -31.05 -11.89
N GLY A 170 -5.59 -30.78 -11.49
CA GLY A 170 -4.44 -31.59 -11.83
C GLY A 170 -4.57 -33.02 -11.35
N MET A 171 -4.98 -33.25 -10.11
CA MET A 171 -5.22 -34.60 -9.54
C MET A 171 -6.29 -35.39 -10.29
N VAL A 172 -7.31 -34.70 -10.81
CA VAL A 172 -8.41 -35.33 -11.57
C VAL A 172 -8.01 -35.63 -13.02
N THR A 173 -7.22 -34.74 -13.64
CA THR A 173 -6.96 -34.79 -15.09
C THR A 173 -5.61 -35.38 -15.48
N ALA A 174 -4.60 -35.33 -14.58
CA ALA A 174 -3.25 -35.76 -14.95
C ALA A 174 -2.97 -37.21 -14.55
N ARG A 175 -2.22 -37.91 -15.46
CA ARG A 175 -1.74 -39.28 -15.22
C ARG A 175 -0.49 -39.35 -14.32
N ASP A 176 0.22 -38.23 -14.16
CA ASP A 176 1.46 -38.15 -13.37
C ASP A 176 1.23 -37.21 -12.15
N GLN A 177 0.78 -37.81 -11.07
CA GLN A 177 0.47 -37.11 -9.81
C GLN A 177 1.71 -36.52 -9.13
N MET A 178 2.91 -37.07 -9.40
CA MET A 178 4.14 -36.62 -8.77
C MET A 178 4.56 -35.22 -9.29
N ASN A 179 4.46 -35.00 -10.60
CA ASN A 179 4.75 -33.69 -11.20
C ASN A 179 3.80 -32.60 -10.71
N ILE A 180 2.53 -32.94 -10.47
CA ILE A 180 1.54 -32.00 -9.93
C ILE A 180 1.91 -31.60 -8.49
N PHE A 181 2.29 -32.56 -7.67
CA PHE A 181 2.70 -32.29 -6.29
C PHE A 181 3.90 -31.34 -6.25
N PHE A 182 4.97 -31.63 -6.98
CA PHE A 182 6.15 -30.75 -7.02
C PHE A 182 5.83 -29.36 -7.57
N THR A 183 5.03 -29.25 -8.62
CA THR A 183 4.65 -27.97 -9.19
C THR A 183 3.83 -27.15 -8.17
N SER A 184 2.89 -27.77 -7.47
CA SER A 184 2.05 -27.10 -6.46
C SER A 184 2.86 -26.64 -5.25
N VAL A 185 3.82 -27.45 -4.78
CA VAL A 185 4.73 -27.08 -3.68
C VAL A 185 5.62 -25.91 -4.10
N THR A 186 6.15 -25.93 -5.32
CA THR A 186 6.98 -24.82 -5.84
C THR A 186 6.20 -23.52 -5.93
N LEU A 187 4.96 -23.56 -6.44
CA LEU A 187 4.09 -22.38 -6.52
C LEU A 187 3.72 -21.86 -5.12
N ALA A 188 3.47 -22.73 -4.15
CA ALA A 188 3.18 -22.32 -2.77
C ALA A 188 4.41 -21.72 -2.05
N ALA A 189 5.63 -22.11 -2.43
CA ALA A 189 6.86 -21.59 -1.85
C ALA A 189 7.27 -20.21 -2.43
N VAL A 190 6.74 -19.84 -3.60
CA VAL A 190 7.03 -18.56 -4.28
C VAL A 190 6.01 -17.48 -3.92
N ASN A 191 4.85 -17.83 -3.35
CA ASN A 191 3.83 -16.90 -2.87
C ASN A 191 4.00 -16.62 -1.37
#